data_977c81c7fe9c93b3fb20670a4255e78a
#
_entry.id   977c81c7fe9c93b3fb20670a4255e78a
#
_cell.length_a   1.000
_cell.length_b   1.000
_cell.length_c   1.000
_cell.angle_alpha   90.00
_cell.angle_beta   90.00
_cell.angle_gamma   90.00
#
_symmetry.space_group_name_H-M   'P 1'
#
loop_
_entity.id
_entity.type
_entity.pdbx_description
1 polymer ?
#
loop_
_entity_poly.entity_id
_entity_poly.type
_entity_poly.pdbx_seq_one_letter_code
_entity_poly.pdbx_strand_id
1 'polypeptide(L)'
;MRQDQRSTCPISTALELVGDRWTLLVIRDLMFAGKRRFREFLQSEEAISSNVLADRLATLVRSDILRKEGDPSHAQKAVYSLTERGLDLLPLLAALSAWSQKYDATTRRPEAAKLVQGGPKVLKQIESRLRRDHGLS
;
A
#
# COMPACT_ATOMS: atom_id res chain seq x y z
N MET A 1 1.13 4.83 16.96
CA MET A 1 0.83 3.54 17.59
C MET A 1 -0.29 3.72 18.60
N ARG A 2 -1.22 2.81 18.65
CA ARG A 2 -2.36 2.95 19.57
C ARG A 2 -1.94 2.61 20.98
N GLN A 3 -2.45 3.40 21.94
CA GLN A 3 -2.16 3.17 23.35
C GLN A 3 -3.03 2.06 23.94
N ASP A 4 -4.15 1.75 23.27
CA ASP A 4 -5.12 0.75 23.73
C ASP A 4 -4.98 -0.57 22.97
N GLN A 5 -3.76 -0.94 22.64
CA GLN A 5 -3.47 -2.16 21.92
C GLN A 5 -4.01 -3.39 22.66
N ARG A 6 -4.81 -4.20 21.95
CA ARG A 6 -5.50 -5.33 22.55
C ARG A 6 -4.58 -6.48 22.93
N SER A 7 -3.48 -6.66 22.20
CA SER A 7 -2.56 -7.75 22.44
C SER A 7 -1.19 -7.45 21.86
N THR A 8 -0.22 -8.28 22.21
CA THR A 8 1.12 -8.21 21.65
C THR A 8 1.34 -9.23 20.52
N CYS A 9 0.28 -9.92 20.09
CA CYS A 9 0.36 -10.81 18.95
C CYS A 9 0.74 -10.01 17.70
N PRO A 10 1.79 -10.41 16.95
CA PRO A 10 2.21 -9.65 15.76
C PRO A 10 1.10 -9.50 14.72
N ILE A 11 0.27 -10.51 14.55
CA ILE A 11 -0.85 -10.44 13.59
C ILE A 11 -1.87 -9.43 14.06
N SER A 12 -2.26 -9.50 15.32
CA SER A 12 -3.22 -8.55 15.90
C SER A 12 -2.71 -7.11 15.82
N THR A 13 -1.44 -6.91 16.13
CA THR A 13 -0.81 -5.60 16.09
C THR A 13 -0.79 -5.04 14.67
N ALA A 14 -0.45 -5.87 13.69
CA ALA A 14 -0.47 -5.44 12.29
C ALA A 14 -1.88 -5.06 11.85
N LEU A 15 -2.90 -5.85 12.23
CA LEU A 15 -4.27 -5.57 11.84
C LEU A 15 -4.82 -4.30 12.46
N GLU A 16 -4.31 -3.87 13.62
CA GLU A 16 -4.68 -2.57 14.18
C GLU A 16 -4.31 -1.43 13.23
N LEU A 17 -3.25 -1.59 12.46
CA LEU A 17 -2.77 -0.57 11.54
C LEU A 17 -3.28 -0.74 10.12
N VAL A 18 -3.30 -1.97 9.61
CA VAL A 18 -3.61 -2.24 8.19
C VAL A 18 -4.84 -3.12 8.00
N GLY A 19 -5.61 -3.38 9.03
CA GLY A 19 -6.73 -4.32 8.97
C GLY A 19 -8.02 -3.75 8.41
N ASP A 20 -8.09 -2.47 8.12
CA ASP A 20 -9.27 -1.88 7.52
C ASP A 20 -9.29 -2.13 6.01
N ARG A 21 -10.44 -1.89 5.40
CA ARG A 21 -10.65 -2.15 3.98
C ARG A 21 -9.76 -1.32 3.06
N TRP A 22 -9.41 -0.08 3.46
CA TRP A 22 -8.86 0.90 2.52
C TRP A 22 -7.34 1.04 2.55
N THR A 23 -6.71 0.79 3.70
CA THR A 23 -5.27 1.05 3.87
C THR A 23 -4.42 0.30 2.86
N LEU A 24 -4.62 -1.02 2.74
CA LEU A 24 -3.82 -1.81 1.80
C LEU A 24 -4.16 -1.50 0.34
N LEU A 25 -5.37 -1.04 0.05
CA LEU A 25 -5.72 -0.62 -1.31
C LEU A 25 -4.96 0.66 -1.71
N VAL A 26 -4.77 1.59 -0.79
CA VAL A 26 -3.95 2.78 -1.04
C VAL A 26 -2.49 2.36 -1.30
N ILE A 27 -1.96 1.46 -0.48
CA ILE A 27 -0.59 0.95 -0.66
C ILE A 27 -0.47 0.23 -2.01
N ARG A 28 -1.45 -0.58 -2.38
CA ARG A 28 -1.51 -1.24 -3.69
C ARG A 28 -1.38 -0.23 -4.83
N ASP A 29 -2.13 0.87 -4.75
CA ASP A 29 -2.11 1.90 -5.78
C ASP A 29 -0.74 2.55 -5.90
N LEU A 30 -0.06 2.76 -4.78
CA LEU A 30 1.32 3.26 -4.79
C LEU A 30 2.27 2.26 -5.45
N MET A 31 2.16 0.99 -5.10
CA MET A 31 3.11 -0.03 -5.54
C MET A 31 2.92 -0.46 -6.99
N PHE A 32 1.66 -0.66 -7.39
CA PHE A 32 1.37 -1.30 -8.67
C PHE A 32 0.78 -0.38 -9.72
N ALA A 33 0.16 0.73 -9.31
CA ALA A 33 -0.42 1.70 -10.24
C ALA A 33 0.36 2.99 -10.35
N GLY A 34 1.44 3.14 -9.59
CA GLY A 34 2.30 4.32 -9.64
C GLY A 34 1.63 5.60 -9.16
N LYS A 35 0.57 5.49 -8.39
CA LYS A 35 -0.14 6.66 -7.87
C LYS A 35 0.62 7.28 -6.72
N ARG A 36 0.74 8.59 -6.72
CA ARG A 36 1.52 9.32 -5.73
C ARG A 36 0.77 10.53 -5.18
N ARG A 37 -0.36 10.91 -5.78
CA ARG A 37 -1.07 12.14 -5.45
C ARG A 37 -2.50 11.84 -5.03
N PHE A 38 -3.05 12.71 -4.18
CA PHE A 38 -4.40 12.56 -3.64
C PHE A 38 -5.44 12.32 -4.75
N ARG A 39 -5.40 13.13 -5.81
CA ARG A 39 -6.36 13.02 -6.90
C ARG A 39 -6.26 11.69 -7.64
N GLU A 40 -5.06 11.13 -7.75
CA GLU A 40 -4.86 9.85 -8.41
C GLU A 40 -5.48 8.71 -7.61
N PHE A 41 -5.34 8.74 -6.28
CA PHE A 41 -5.94 7.71 -5.43
C PHE A 41 -7.46 7.72 -5.50
N LEU A 42 -8.07 8.90 -5.68
CA LEU A 42 -9.53 9.00 -5.80
C LEU A 42 -10.09 8.28 -7.03
N GLN A 43 -9.26 7.97 -8.01
CA GLN A 43 -9.67 7.31 -9.24
C GLN A 43 -9.62 5.78 -9.16
N SER A 44 -9.38 5.22 -7.96
CA SER A 44 -9.38 3.77 -7.76
C SER A 44 -10.75 3.18 -8.07
N GLU A 45 -10.75 1.98 -8.65
CA GLU A 45 -12.01 1.32 -9.05
C GLU A 45 -12.94 1.03 -7.87
N GLU A 46 -12.38 0.91 -6.65
CA GLU A 46 -13.17 0.68 -5.44
C GLU A 46 -13.88 1.95 -4.94
N ALA A 47 -13.61 3.10 -5.54
CA ALA A 47 -14.32 4.35 -5.28
C ALA A 47 -14.20 4.84 -3.82
N ILE A 48 -12.97 4.96 -3.35
CA ILE A 48 -12.71 5.50 -2.01
C ILE A 48 -13.20 6.95 -1.93
N SER A 49 -13.87 7.32 -0.84
CA SER A 49 -14.31 8.70 -0.63
C SER A 49 -13.12 9.58 -0.26
N SER A 50 -13.23 10.88 -0.53
CA SER A 50 -12.16 11.82 -0.21
C SER A 50 -11.89 11.91 1.30
N ASN A 51 -12.94 11.84 2.11
CA ASN A 51 -12.77 11.89 3.57
C ASN A 51 -12.02 10.66 4.09
N VAL A 52 -12.37 9.48 3.61
CA VAL A 52 -11.69 8.25 4.03
C VAL A 52 -10.25 8.27 3.54
N LEU A 53 -10.02 8.67 2.30
CA LEU A 53 -8.66 8.74 1.75
C LEU A 53 -7.79 9.70 2.55
N ALA A 54 -8.29 10.89 2.85
CA ALA A 54 -7.54 11.87 3.64
C ALA A 54 -7.15 11.30 5.00
N ASP A 55 -8.09 10.62 5.66
CA ASP A 55 -7.84 10.00 6.97
C ASP A 55 -6.78 8.89 6.87
N ARG A 56 -6.89 8.02 5.87
CA ARG A 56 -5.94 6.91 5.71
C ARG A 56 -4.55 7.41 5.37
N LEU A 57 -4.43 8.40 4.47
CA LEU A 57 -3.13 8.96 4.15
C LEU A 57 -2.47 9.60 5.37
N ALA A 58 -3.25 10.35 6.16
CA ALA A 58 -2.73 10.97 7.38
C ALA A 58 -2.24 9.91 8.37
N THR A 59 -3.01 8.84 8.55
CA THR A 59 -2.64 7.74 9.44
C THR A 59 -1.37 7.06 8.96
N LEU A 60 -1.24 6.82 7.65
CA LEU A 60 -0.08 6.17 7.08
C LEU A 60 1.19 7.01 7.24
N VAL A 61 1.06 8.33 7.13
CA VAL A 61 2.20 9.23 7.37
C VAL A 61 2.59 9.22 8.84
N ARG A 62 1.62 9.30 9.75
CA ARG A 62 1.90 9.25 11.20
C ARG A 62 2.55 7.94 11.62
N SER A 63 2.21 6.86 10.94
CA SER A 63 2.72 5.52 11.26
C SER A 63 4.03 5.20 10.54
N ASP A 64 4.61 6.16 9.84
CA ASP A 64 5.86 6.02 9.12
C ASP A 64 5.81 4.94 8.02
N ILE A 65 4.64 4.73 7.45
CA ILE A 65 4.48 3.84 6.28
C ILE A 65 4.63 4.64 5.00
N LEU A 66 4.17 5.89 5.03
CA LEU A 66 4.33 6.82 3.93
C LEU A 66 5.08 8.07 4.38
N ARG A 67 5.75 8.68 3.43
CA ARG A 67 6.38 9.98 3.53
C ARG A 67 5.58 10.94 2.66
N LYS A 68 5.31 12.13 3.17
CA LYS A 68 4.59 13.18 2.43
C LYS A 68 5.55 14.30 2.11
N GLU A 69 5.66 14.67 0.84
CA GLU A 69 6.49 15.77 0.38
C GLU A 69 5.65 16.75 -0.41
N GLY A 70 6.11 18.01 -0.50
CA GLY A 70 5.43 19.04 -1.24
C GLY A 70 5.10 20.24 -0.37
N ASP A 71 4.34 21.18 -0.92
CA ASP A 71 3.98 22.42 -0.23
C ASP A 71 2.94 22.13 0.86
N PRO A 72 3.26 22.36 2.14
CA PRO A 72 2.29 22.13 3.22
C PRO A 72 1.01 22.95 3.10
N SER A 73 1.06 24.09 2.40
CA SER A 73 -0.12 24.94 2.21
C SER A 73 -1.01 24.47 1.05
N HIS A 74 -0.56 23.49 0.28
CA HIS A 74 -1.29 22.97 -0.88
C HIS A 74 -1.31 21.43 -0.83
N ALA A 75 -2.21 20.88 0.00
CA ALA A 75 -2.31 19.43 0.19
C ALA A 75 -2.48 18.66 -1.12
N GLN A 76 -3.14 19.26 -2.10
CA GLN A 76 -3.36 18.63 -3.40
C GLN A 76 -2.08 18.47 -4.22
N LYS A 77 -1.04 19.23 -3.89
CA LYS A 77 0.26 19.12 -4.56
C LYS A 77 1.23 18.20 -3.84
N ALA A 78 0.82 17.64 -2.70
CA ALA A 78 1.65 16.71 -1.96
C ALA A 78 1.87 15.42 -2.76
N VAL A 79 3.09 14.90 -2.65
CA VAL A 79 3.48 13.63 -3.23
C VAL A 79 3.75 12.65 -2.10
N TYR A 80 3.15 11.48 -2.18
CA TYR A 80 3.32 10.43 -1.19
C TYR A 80 4.32 9.40 -1.68
N SER A 81 5.20 8.98 -0.80
CA SER A 81 6.23 7.97 -1.11
C SER A 81 6.22 6.91 -0.02
N LEU A 82 6.59 5.69 -0.42
CA LEU A 82 6.79 4.61 0.55
C LEU A 82 8.06 4.88 1.36
N THR A 83 7.98 4.57 2.65
CA THR A 83 9.18 4.42 3.50
C THR A 83 9.66 2.97 3.39
N GLU A 84 10.78 2.65 4.06
CA GLU A 84 11.21 1.25 4.18
C GLU A 84 10.10 0.40 4.83
N ARG A 85 9.47 0.95 5.86
CA ARG A 85 8.37 0.25 6.54
C ARG A 85 7.21 -0.01 5.59
N GLY A 86 6.91 0.97 4.73
CA GLY A 86 5.86 0.80 3.73
C GLY A 86 6.22 -0.21 2.66
N LEU A 87 7.46 -0.17 2.18
CA LEU A 87 7.94 -1.12 1.18
C LEU A 87 7.87 -2.56 1.70
N ASP A 88 8.10 -2.75 2.99
CA ASP A 88 8.07 -4.08 3.61
C ASP A 88 6.66 -4.71 3.61
N LEU A 89 5.63 -3.97 3.22
CA LEU A 89 4.29 -4.52 3.03
C LEU A 89 4.12 -5.23 1.67
N LEU A 90 5.11 -5.12 0.79
CA LEU A 90 5.01 -5.76 -0.53
C LEU A 90 4.78 -7.27 -0.45
N PRO A 91 5.53 -8.03 0.38
CA PRO A 91 5.27 -9.48 0.50
C PRO A 91 3.85 -9.79 0.99
N LEU A 92 3.30 -8.96 1.88
CA LEU A 92 1.93 -9.16 2.36
C LEU A 92 0.93 -8.99 1.22
N LEU A 93 1.07 -7.94 0.41
CA LEU A 93 0.17 -7.72 -0.73
C LEU A 93 0.29 -8.85 -1.75
N ALA A 94 1.51 -9.32 -1.99
CA ALA A 94 1.72 -10.46 -2.88
C ALA A 94 1.03 -11.72 -2.35
N ALA A 95 1.12 -11.97 -1.05
CA ALA A 95 0.49 -13.12 -0.42
C ALA A 95 -1.03 -13.04 -0.49
N LEU A 96 -1.60 -11.85 -0.26
CA LEU A 96 -3.04 -11.66 -0.39
C LEU A 96 -3.51 -11.91 -1.82
N SER A 97 -2.76 -11.42 -2.79
CA SER A 97 -3.07 -11.64 -4.21
C SER A 97 -3.03 -13.13 -4.56
N ALA A 98 -2.00 -13.83 -4.12
CA ALA A 98 -1.85 -15.26 -4.38
C ALA A 98 -2.99 -16.06 -3.75
N TRP A 99 -3.37 -15.71 -2.53
CA TRP A 99 -4.46 -16.39 -1.84
C TRP A 99 -5.79 -16.23 -2.60
N SER A 100 -6.10 -15.00 -3.04
CA SER A 100 -7.33 -14.75 -3.81
C SER A 100 -7.32 -15.50 -5.13
N GLN A 101 -6.22 -15.47 -5.86
CA GLN A 101 -6.13 -16.12 -7.18
C GLN A 101 -6.25 -17.63 -7.08
N LYS A 102 -5.82 -18.22 -5.97
CA LYS A 102 -5.93 -19.67 -5.77
C LYS A 102 -7.38 -20.15 -5.74
N TYR A 103 -8.26 -19.35 -5.14
CA TYR A 103 -9.65 -19.76 -4.91
C TYR A 103 -10.69 -19.04 -5.77
N ASP A 104 -10.31 -17.94 -6.43
CA ASP A 104 -11.22 -17.16 -7.26
C ASP A 104 -10.58 -16.85 -8.60
N ALA A 105 -11.00 -17.58 -9.63
CA ALA A 105 -10.45 -17.45 -10.97
C ALA A 105 -10.66 -16.04 -11.56
N THR A 106 -11.69 -15.31 -11.13
CA THR A 106 -11.95 -13.96 -11.64
C THR A 106 -10.87 -12.97 -11.25
N THR A 107 -10.06 -13.29 -10.23
CA THR A 107 -8.97 -12.42 -9.77
C THR A 107 -7.65 -12.67 -10.49
N ARG A 108 -7.61 -13.60 -11.44
CA ARG A 108 -6.39 -13.97 -12.17
C ARG A 108 -6.14 -13.06 -13.36
N ARG A 109 -6.05 -11.75 -13.10
CA ARG A 109 -5.69 -10.77 -14.12
C ARG A 109 -4.25 -11.02 -14.57
N PRO A 110 -3.88 -10.69 -15.84
CA PRO A 110 -2.53 -10.99 -16.35
C PRO A 110 -1.40 -10.45 -15.48
N GLU A 111 -1.50 -9.21 -14.99
CA GLU A 111 -0.46 -8.61 -14.14
C GLU A 111 -0.35 -9.33 -12.80
N ALA A 112 -1.50 -9.67 -12.21
CA ALA A 112 -1.54 -10.37 -10.94
C ALA A 112 -1.01 -11.80 -11.07
N ALA A 113 -1.34 -12.47 -12.19
CA ALA A 113 -0.86 -13.81 -12.46
C ALA A 113 0.67 -13.83 -12.58
N LYS A 114 1.25 -12.82 -13.23
CA LYS A 114 2.70 -12.72 -13.35
C LYS A 114 3.38 -12.61 -11.98
N LEU A 115 2.79 -11.87 -11.06
CA LEU A 115 3.33 -11.72 -9.71
C LEU A 115 3.39 -13.06 -8.99
N VAL A 116 2.35 -13.87 -9.10
CA VAL A 116 2.30 -15.18 -8.46
C VAL A 116 3.24 -16.17 -9.14
N GLN A 117 3.17 -16.26 -10.47
CA GLN A 117 3.97 -17.23 -11.25
C GLN A 117 5.46 -16.92 -11.20
N GLY A 118 5.82 -15.64 -11.16
CA GLY A 118 7.22 -15.22 -11.14
C GLY A 118 7.90 -15.44 -9.80
N GLY A 119 7.13 -15.59 -8.72
CA GLY A 119 7.66 -15.92 -7.40
C GLY A 119 8.64 -14.88 -6.88
N PRO A 120 9.65 -15.33 -6.09
CA PRO A 120 10.59 -14.41 -5.43
C PRO A 120 11.38 -13.52 -6.40
N LYS A 121 11.66 -13.99 -7.60
CA LYS A 121 12.41 -13.23 -8.59
C LYS A 121 11.65 -11.99 -9.02
N VAL A 122 10.37 -12.14 -9.36
CA VAL A 122 9.53 -11.00 -9.79
C VAL A 122 9.30 -10.07 -8.62
N LEU A 123 9.07 -10.60 -7.42
CA LEU A 123 8.89 -9.78 -6.23
C LEU A 123 10.12 -8.91 -5.97
N LYS A 124 11.30 -9.47 -6.13
CA LYS A 124 12.54 -8.72 -5.94
C LYS A 124 12.72 -7.63 -6.99
N GLN A 125 12.32 -7.90 -8.23
CA GLN A 125 12.34 -6.89 -9.30
C GLN A 125 11.42 -5.72 -8.98
N ILE A 126 10.23 -6.01 -8.46
CA ILE A 126 9.27 -4.97 -8.05
C ILE A 126 9.85 -4.17 -6.90
N GLU A 127 10.43 -4.82 -5.91
CA GLU A 127 11.07 -4.15 -4.79
C GLU A 127 12.15 -3.18 -5.26
N SER A 128 13.02 -3.62 -6.17
CA SER A 128 14.08 -2.78 -6.69
C SER A 128 13.55 -1.55 -7.43
N ARG A 129 12.50 -1.75 -8.22
CA ARG A 129 11.85 -0.63 -8.91
C ARG A 129 11.26 0.36 -7.92
N LEU A 130 10.57 -0.15 -6.90
CA LEU A 130 9.95 0.71 -5.89
C LEU A 130 11.00 1.49 -5.08
N ARG A 131 12.12 0.88 -4.78
CA ARG A 131 13.22 1.58 -4.12
C ARG A 131 13.70 2.78 -4.94
N ARG A 132 13.88 2.58 -6.24
CA ARG A 132 14.29 3.68 -7.14
C ARG A 132 13.23 4.77 -7.20
N ASP A 133 11.98 4.37 -7.40
CA ASP A 133 10.88 5.32 -7.61
C ASP A 133 10.57 6.13 -6.35
N HIS A 134 10.82 5.55 -5.18
CA HIS A 134 10.49 6.18 -3.90
C HIS A 134 11.71 6.71 -3.15
N GLY A 135 12.87 6.73 -3.81
CA GLY A 135 14.07 7.32 -3.23
C GLY A 135 14.65 6.54 -2.06
N LEU A 136 14.51 5.22 -2.07
CA LEU A 136 15.06 4.34 -1.02
C LEU A 136 16.35 3.71 -1.53
N SER A 137 17.32 3.55 -0.62
CA SER A 137 18.62 2.97 -0.97
C SER A 137 18.66 1.43 -0.90
#